data_5b06c1f9c048b0b6864794acc4497bcf
#
_entry.id   5b06c1f9c048b0b6864794acc4497bcf
#
_cell.length_a   1.000
_cell.length_b   1.000
_cell.length_c   1.000
_cell.angle_alpha   90.00
_cell.angle_beta   90.00
_cell.angle_gamma   90.00
#
_symmetry.space_group_name_H-M   'P 1'
#
loop_
_entity.id
_entity.type
_entity.pdbx_description
1 polymer ?
#
loop_
_entity_poly.entity_id
_entity_poly.type
_entity_poly.pdbx_seq_one_letter_code
_entity_poly.pdbx_strand_id
1 'polypeptide(L)'
;MNRKEFLQVATAGTLAAGWMASTAGAQTNKADDAPAALQFTSSPVLTNVGDDGLTVIVGVNQTSAAKVEYGETPELGQVAYGAAGGLRSYADRVHKIRLTGLKPGAKYHYRVVAQQVKFHNAYKIERSAEIADQTREFRTLNSRGDNCRFVIWNDTHDRAETLAAVHAATEKLRPDFLVWNGDISNDISSEEQITRLFLSPGKDLPYAANTPLMLVRGNHDVRGAAARELPRYTDTPGELPYYSFRHGPVAMIVLDTGEDKPDDHPVYAGLNDFRAFRAMQRQWLASEIKKPEVATAPIRVVCCHIPLAWSRPQDAGWWCADGCDQWHDLLVQAGVSLVISGHTHQWAHLPPEGDRPYHQLIGGGPALAQATYILGECAGGKLIIDQRRLQTDASLAKIELPAA
;
A
#
# COMPACT_ATOMS: atom_id res chain seq x y z
N MET A 1 10.64 36.88 -35.52
CA MET A 1 9.61 37.72 -34.87
C MET A 1 10.08 38.06 -33.48
N ASN A 2 10.27 39.32 -33.21
CA ASN A 2 11.01 39.82 -32.06
C ASN A 2 10.05 40.18 -30.91
N ARG A 3 10.48 39.99 -29.69
CA ARG A 3 9.74 40.08 -28.42
C ARG A 3 9.10 41.46 -28.10
N LYS A 4 9.08 42.40 -29.05
CA LYS A 4 8.57 43.77 -28.86
C LYS A 4 7.23 44.07 -29.54
N GLU A 5 6.62 43.13 -30.27
CA GLU A 5 5.38 43.39 -31.05
C GLU A 5 4.08 42.86 -30.40
N PHE A 6 4.11 42.40 -29.13
CA PHE A 6 2.91 41.85 -28.46
C PHE A 6 2.26 42.80 -27.45
N LEU A 7 2.67 44.08 -27.40
CA LEU A 7 2.17 45.02 -26.40
C LEU A 7 1.61 46.31 -27.01
N GLN A 8 0.77 46.21 -28.01
CA GLN A 8 -0.08 47.34 -28.46
C GLN A 8 -1.31 46.82 -29.17
N VAL A 9 -2.39 46.58 -28.45
CA VAL A 9 -3.80 46.81 -28.84
C VAL A 9 -4.69 46.47 -27.62
N ALA A 10 -5.10 47.47 -26.89
CA ALA A 10 -6.38 47.56 -26.20
C ALA A 10 -6.43 48.87 -25.37
N THR A 11 -6.75 49.94 -26.01
CA THR A 11 -7.33 51.10 -25.35
C THR A 11 -8.52 51.58 -26.24
N ALA A 12 -9.67 51.62 -25.66
CA ALA A 12 -10.74 52.61 -25.79
C ALA A 12 -12.14 51.95 -25.71
N GLY A 13 -12.89 52.41 -24.75
CA GLY A 13 -14.33 52.06 -24.62
C GLY A 13 -14.92 52.44 -23.25
N THR A 14 -14.84 53.72 -22.90
CA THR A 14 -15.61 54.27 -21.78
C THR A 14 -17.08 54.39 -22.09
N LEU A 15 -17.95 53.85 -21.24
CA LEU A 15 -19.32 54.33 -21.04
C LEU A 15 -19.67 54.26 -19.54
N ALA A 16 -19.90 55.44 -18.98
CA ALA A 16 -20.30 55.64 -17.60
C ALA A 16 -21.78 55.33 -17.41
N ALA A 17 -22.11 54.56 -16.40
CA ALA A 17 -23.45 54.53 -15.79
C ALA A 17 -23.24 54.49 -14.27
N GLY A 18 -23.50 55.58 -13.61
CA GLY A 18 -23.46 55.69 -12.16
C GLY A 18 -24.62 54.97 -11.50
N TRP A 19 -24.27 54.18 -10.51
CA TRP A 19 -25.22 53.77 -9.48
C TRP A 19 -24.57 53.98 -8.13
N MET A 20 -25.23 54.81 -7.31
CA MET A 20 -24.90 54.99 -5.89
C MET A 20 -25.18 53.67 -5.17
N ALA A 21 -24.18 53.04 -4.66
CA ALA A 21 -24.34 51.93 -3.72
C ALA A 21 -23.95 52.39 -2.32
N SER A 22 -24.92 52.30 -1.43
CA SER A 22 -24.87 52.49 0.01
C SER A 22 -23.71 51.66 0.59
N THR A 23 -22.78 52.31 1.26
CA THR A 23 -21.75 51.66 2.08
C THR A 23 -22.34 51.17 3.39
N ALA A 24 -22.91 49.99 3.42
CA ALA A 24 -23.05 49.20 4.62
C ALA A 24 -21.74 48.44 4.82
N GLY A 25 -20.90 48.93 5.74
CA GLY A 25 -19.67 48.24 6.13
C GLY A 25 -20.00 46.90 6.79
N ALA A 26 -19.96 45.85 6.05
CA ALA A 26 -19.80 44.52 6.61
C ALA A 26 -18.37 44.38 7.12
N GLN A 27 -18.12 44.62 8.39
CA GLN A 27 -16.96 44.09 9.08
C GLN A 27 -17.05 42.57 9.02
N THR A 28 -16.42 41.97 8.04
CA THR A 28 -16.06 40.54 8.12
C THR A 28 -15.05 40.45 9.25
N ASN A 29 -15.48 40.01 10.42
CA ASN A 29 -14.60 39.42 11.41
C ASN A 29 -13.85 38.28 10.73
N LYS A 30 -12.64 38.54 10.22
CA LYS A 30 -11.64 37.51 10.10
C LYS A 30 -11.38 37.06 11.54
N ALA A 31 -12.01 35.97 11.94
CA ALA A 31 -11.49 35.20 13.04
C ALA A 31 -10.03 34.93 12.66
N ASP A 32 -9.10 35.41 13.48
CA ASP A 32 -7.70 34.96 13.44
C ASP A 32 -7.74 33.46 13.76
N ASP A 33 -7.87 32.64 12.72
CA ASP A 33 -7.60 31.19 12.83
C ASP A 33 -6.11 31.09 13.15
N ALA A 34 -5.79 30.98 14.43
CA ALA A 34 -4.46 30.57 14.85
C ALA A 34 -4.12 29.29 14.09
N PRO A 35 -2.96 29.20 13.45
CA PRO A 35 -2.61 28.01 12.68
C PRO A 35 -2.81 26.78 13.56
N ALA A 36 -3.52 25.79 13.04
CA ALA A 36 -3.80 24.56 13.77
C ALA A 36 -2.49 23.99 14.34
N ALA A 37 -2.52 23.48 15.57
CA ALA A 37 -1.34 22.84 16.16
C ALA A 37 -0.92 21.63 15.33
N LEU A 38 0.38 21.31 15.32
CA LEU A 38 0.88 20.09 14.68
C LEU A 38 0.21 18.87 15.31
N GLN A 39 -0.28 17.95 14.48
CA GLN A 39 -0.90 16.69 14.86
C GLN A 39 -0.54 15.60 13.86
N PHE A 40 -0.49 14.36 14.32
CA PHE A 40 -0.52 13.21 13.42
C PHE A 40 -1.93 13.03 12.85
N THR A 41 -2.04 12.81 11.55
CA THR A 41 -3.31 12.54 10.85
C THR A 41 -3.56 11.06 10.64
N SER A 42 -2.61 10.23 11.02
CA SER A 42 -2.73 8.78 11.00
C SER A 42 -1.91 8.12 12.10
N SER A 43 -2.27 6.91 12.48
CA SER A 43 -1.35 5.99 13.12
C SER A 43 -0.17 5.67 12.19
N PRO A 44 1.01 5.28 12.69
CA PRO A 44 2.10 4.83 11.84
C PRO A 44 1.71 3.59 11.02
N VAL A 45 2.14 3.54 9.76
CA VAL A 45 2.05 2.38 8.89
C VAL A 45 3.45 1.83 8.66
N LEU A 46 3.68 0.60 9.09
CA LEU A 46 4.92 -0.14 8.87
C LEU A 46 4.84 -0.82 7.50
N THR A 47 5.84 -0.65 6.65
CA THR A 47 5.86 -1.21 5.31
C THR A 47 7.28 -1.51 4.85
N ASN A 48 7.44 -2.13 3.67
CA ASN A 48 8.75 -2.47 3.10
C ASN A 48 9.64 -3.20 4.11
N VAL A 49 9.07 -4.17 4.82
CA VAL A 49 9.79 -4.93 5.85
C VAL A 49 10.64 -6.02 5.21
N GLY A 50 11.84 -6.19 5.76
CA GLY A 50 12.78 -7.26 5.43
C GLY A 50 13.46 -7.79 6.69
N ASP A 51 14.53 -8.52 6.51
CA ASP A 51 15.35 -9.08 7.60
C ASP A 51 16.07 -7.98 8.38
N ASP A 52 16.47 -6.90 7.72
CA ASP A 52 17.37 -5.88 8.26
C ASP A 52 16.80 -4.46 8.30
N GLY A 53 15.53 -4.30 7.95
CA GLY A 53 14.91 -2.98 7.96
C GLY A 53 13.43 -2.96 7.61
N LEU A 54 12.82 -1.81 7.84
CA LEU A 54 11.47 -1.47 7.42
C LEU A 54 11.29 0.04 7.30
N THR A 55 10.22 0.48 6.69
CA THR A 55 9.85 1.90 6.60
C THR A 55 8.64 2.18 7.50
N VAL A 56 8.73 3.27 8.25
CA VAL A 56 7.63 3.85 9.03
C VAL A 56 7.07 5.02 8.25
N ILE A 57 5.77 4.99 7.94
CA ILE A 57 5.06 6.07 7.27
C ILE A 57 4.05 6.66 8.25
N VAL A 58 3.94 8.00 8.29
CA VAL A 58 2.97 8.68 9.15
C VAL A 58 2.48 9.96 8.49
N GLY A 59 1.18 10.22 8.61
CA GLY A 59 0.56 11.45 8.16
C GLY A 59 0.67 12.57 9.19
N VAL A 60 0.78 13.82 8.71
CA VAL A 60 0.79 15.04 9.53
C VAL A 60 -0.10 16.10 8.90
N ASN A 61 -0.58 17.04 9.72
CA ASN A 61 -1.45 18.15 9.28
C ASN A 61 -0.70 19.46 9.00
N GLN A 62 0.60 19.53 9.32
CA GLN A 62 1.42 20.73 9.19
C GLN A 62 2.81 20.39 8.69
N THR A 63 3.44 21.34 8.01
CA THR A 63 4.83 21.21 7.58
C THR A 63 5.75 21.01 8.78
N SER A 64 6.43 19.89 8.79
CA SER A 64 7.19 19.39 9.92
C SER A 64 8.43 18.63 9.50
N ALA A 65 9.29 18.35 10.46
CA ALA A 65 10.31 17.31 10.41
C ALA A 65 9.90 16.18 11.36
N ALA A 66 10.23 14.94 11.00
CA ALA A 66 9.94 13.79 11.83
C ALA A 66 11.15 12.87 11.98
N LYS A 67 11.15 12.10 13.06
CA LYS A 67 12.10 11.02 13.37
C LYS A 67 11.36 9.83 13.95
N VAL A 68 11.98 8.66 13.88
CA VAL A 68 11.56 7.48 14.63
C VAL A 68 12.61 7.20 15.71
N GLU A 69 12.16 7.11 16.94
CA GLU A 69 12.94 6.61 18.04
C GLU A 69 12.61 5.12 18.20
N TYR A 70 13.65 4.25 18.30
CA TYR A 70 13.43 2.80 18.31
C TYR A 70 14.53 2.06 19.08
N GLY A 71 14.28 0.80 19.40
CA GLY A 71 15.24 -0.07 20.10
C GLY A 71 14.67 -1.45 20.38
N GLU A 72 15.53 -2.37 20.82
CA GLU A 72 15.12 -3.74 21.21
C GLU A 72 14.38 -3.75 22.56
N THR A 73 14.42 -2.66 23.31
CA THR A 73 13.74 -2.50 24.59
C THR A 73 12.85 -1.25 24.59
N PRO A 74 11.90 -1.12 25.53
CA PRO A 74 11.01 0.04 25.63
C PRO A 74 11.72 1.39 25.83
N GLU A 75 12.98 1.38 26.29
CA GLU A 75 13.81 2.58 26.47
C GLU A 75 14.29 3.16 25.13
N LEU A 76 14.09 2.43 24.02
CA LEU A 76 14.40 2.81 22.66
C LEU A 76 15.93 2.90 22.42
N GLY A 77 16.53 4.09 22.44
CA GLY A 77 17.99 4.30 22.40
C GLY A 77 18.59 4.56 21.02
N GLN A 78 17.85 4.33 19.94
CA GLN A 78 18.25 4.63 18.56
C GLN A 78 17.31 5.64 17.93
N VAL A 79 17.81 6.37 16.92
CA VAL A 79 17.01 7.38 16.19
C VAL A 79 17.27 7.26 14.69
N ALA A 80 16.20 7.26 13.90
CA ALA A 80 16.24 7.33 12.45
C ALA A 80 15.51 8.57 11.94
N TYR A 81 15.97 9.10 10.81
CA TYR A 81 15.38 10.23 10.12
C TYR A 81 15.10 9.85 8.66
N GLY A 82 14.01 10.35 8.09
CA GLY A 82 13.90 10.41 6.64
C GLY A 82 14.91 11.42 6.11
N ALA A 83 15.78 11.00 5.19
CA ALA A 83 16.79 11.89 4.59
C ALA A 83 17.10 11.47 3.16
N ALA A 84 17.34 12.47 2.31
CA ALA A 84 17.80 12.29 0.94
C ALA A 84 18.78 13.40 0.59
N GLY A 85 19.90 13.05 -0.07
CA GLY A 85 20.91 14.02 -0.49
C GLY A 85 21.51 14.86 0.66
N GLY A 86 21.56 14.31 1.89
CA GLY A 86 22.04 15.02 3.09
C GLY A 86 21.01 15.92 3.77
N LEU A 87 19.81 16.06 3.22
CA LEU A 87 18.72 16.84 3.81
C LEU A 87 17.71 15.91 4.51
N ARG A 88 17.35 16.26 5.74
CA ARG A 88 16.28 15.56 6.47
C ARG A 88 14.92 15.90 5.87
N SER A 89 13.98 14.96 5.96
CA SER A 89 12.61 15.13 5.50
C SER A 89 11.97 16.37 6.13
N TYR A 90 11.38 17.18 5.27
CA TYR A 90 10.59 18.36 5.61
C TYR A 90 9.32 18.28 4.75
N ALA A 91 8.23 17.86 5.35
CA ALA A 91 7.01 17.53 4.61
C ALA A 91 5.77 18.11 5.30
N ASP A 92 4.75 18.35 4.49
CA ASP A 92 3.49 18.98 4.92
C ASP A 92 2.35 17.96 5.15
N ARG A 93 2.49 16.73 4.65
CA ARG A 93 1.42 15.71 4.67
C ARG A 93 1.89 14.35 5.17
N VAL A 94 3.05 13.88 4.74
CA VAL A 94 3.50 12.52 5.01
C VAL A 94 5.02 12.45 5.19
N HIS A 95 5.46 11.69 6.19
CA HIS A 95 6.84 11.34 6.41
C HIS A 95 7.06 9.85 6.16
N LYS A 96 8.12 9.51 5.42
CA LYS A 96 8.63 8.14 5.25
C LYS A 96 10.01 8.07 5.89
N ILE A 97 10.18 7.17 6.84
CA ILE A 97 11.41 7.03 7.62
C ILE A 97 11.87 5.58 7.57
N ARG A 98 12.97 5.30 6.88
CA ARG A 98 13.56 3.98 6.78
C ARG A 98 14.39 3.66 8.01
N LEU A 99 14.12 2.53 8.65
CA LEU A 99 14.96 1.91 9.66
C LEU A 99 15.83 0.86 8.98
N THR A 100 17.12 0.83 9.29
CA THR A 100 18.11 -0.10 8.71
C THR A 100 19.01 -0.69 9.79
N GLY A 101 19.72 -1.78 9.47
CA GLY A 101 20.62 -2.43 10.40
C GLY A 101 19.90 -3.16 11.53
N LEU A 102 18.66 -3.55 11.31
CA LEU A 102 17.88 -4.34 12.23
C LEU A 102 18.32 -5.81 12.19
N LYS A 103 18.03 -6.56 13.24
CA LYS A 103 18.30 -7.99 13.32
C LYS A 103 17.14 -8.79 12.76
N PRO A 104 17.37 -9.86 11.99
CA PRO A 104 16.31 -10.73 11.47
C PRO A 104 15.47 -11.36 12.59
N GLY A 105 14.15 -11.34 12.44
CA GLY A 105 13.19 -11.93 13.37
C GLY A 105 13.16 -11.28 14.76
N ALA A 106 13.82 -10.14 14.94
CA ALA A 106 13.90 -9.47 16.24
C ALA A 106 12.68 -8.56 16.48
N LYS A 107 12.31 -8.46 17.74
CA LYS A 107 11.29 -7.52 18.20
C LYS A 107 11.92 -6.16 18.50
N TYR A 108 11.25 -5.11 18.08
CA TYR A 108 11.63 -3.72 18.33
C TYR A 108 10.45 -2.95 18.92
N HIS A 109 10.77 -1.97 19.76
CA HIS A 109 9.88 -0.93 20.22
C HIS A 109 10.18 0.33 19.41
N TYR A 110 9.16 1.14 19.11
CA TYR A 110 9.33 2.37 18.36
C TYR A 110 8.24 3.40 18.67
N ARG A 111 8.54 4.66 18.41
CA ARG A 111 7.55 5.74 18.35
C ARG A 111 7.96 6.76 17.30
N VAL A 112 6.98 7.44 16.74
CA VAL A 112 7.21 8.58 15.85
C VAL A 112 7.21 9.86 16.67
N VAL A 113 8.15 10.75 16.37
CA VAL A 113 8.24 12.09 16.95
C VAL A 113 8.27 13.09 15.82
N ALA A 114 7.45 14.14 15.89
CA ALA A 114 7.40 15.20 14.89
C ALA A 114 7.52 16.57 15.54
N GLN A 115 8.04 17.53 14.80
CA GLN A 115 8.22 18.92 15.21
C GLN A 115 7.87 19.83 14.04
N GLN A 116 6.96 20.77 14.26
CA GLN A 116 6.66 21.80 13.26
C GLN A 116 7.91 22.63 13.00
N VAL A 117 8.19 22.89 11.74
CA VAL A 117 9.31 23.72 11.30
C VAL A 117 8.78 24.78 10.35
N LYS A 118 9.11 26.04 10.62
CA LYS A 118 8.71 27.17 9.81
C LYS A 118 9.95 27.96 9.36
N PHE A 119 10.12 28.06 8.06
CA PHE A 119 11.14 28.93 7.47
C PHE A 119 10.57 30.34 7.29
N HIS A 120 11.12 31.32 7.97
CA HIS A 120 10.87 32.73 7.70
C HIS A 120 11.75 33.22 6.52
N ASN A 121 12.96 32.70 6.46
CA ASN A 121 13.91 32.82 5.33
C ASN A 121 15.00 31.74 5.48
N ALA A 122 16.00 31.74 4.60
CA ALA A 122 17.08 30.73 4.59
C ALA A 122 17.91 30.68 5.89
N TYR A 123 17.88 31.72 6.71
CA TYR A 123 18.71 31.86 7.92
C TYR A 123 17.89 31.98 9.20
N LYS A 124 16.57 32.09 9.11
CA LYS A 124 15.67 32.18 10.26
C LYS A 124 14.63 31.09 10.20
N ILE A 125 14.84 30.06 11.03
CA ILE A 125 13.98 28.87 11.13
C ILE A 125 13.44 28.81 12.56
N GLU A 126 12.14 28.63 12.67
CA GLU A 126 11.42 28.46 13.92
C GLU A 126 10.97 26.99 14.06
N ARG A 127 10.99 26.49 15.29
CA ARG A 127 10.56 25.12 15.62
C ARG A 127 9.59 25.16 16.78
N SER A 128 8.53 24.32 16.71
CA SER A 128 7.62 24.11 17.84
C SER A 128 8.22 23.18 18.90
N ALA A 129 7.47 22.91 19.96
CA ALA A 129 7.71 21.74 20.78
C ALA A 129 7.54 20.44 19.95
N GLU A 130 8.23 19.37 20.33
CA GLU A 130 8.02 18.05 19.75
C GLU A 130 6.68 17.47 20.21
N ILE A 131 6.00 16.76 19.32
CA ILE A 131 4.90 15.84 19.63
C ILE A 131 5.39 14.40 19.41
N ALA A 132 4.90 13.47 20.21
CA ALA A 132 5.26 12.05 20.08
C ALA A 132 4.00 11.17 20.04
N ASP A 133 4.03 10.14 19.21
CA ASP A 133 3.04 9.05 19.28
C ASP A 133 3.35 8.13 20.47
N GLN A 134 2.43 7.23 20.78
CA GLN A 134 2.65 6.18 21.78
C GLN A 134 3.75 5.20 21.34
N THR A 135 4.40 4.57 22.28
CA THR A 135 5.36 3.48 21.99
C THR A 135 4.59 2.25 21.52
N ARG A 136 5.04 1.71 20.39
CA ARG A 136 4.49 0.52 19.70
C ARG A 136 5.58 -0.53 19.54
N GLU A 137 5.21 -1.68 18.98
CA GLU A 137 6.11 -2.79 18.74
C GLU A 137 5.99 -3.28 17.30
N PHE A 138 7.07 -3.82 16.75
CA PHE A 138 7.06 -4.60 15.51
C PHE A 138 8.09 -5.73 15.57
N ARG A 139 8.01 -6.62 14.60
CA ARG A 139 9.01 -7.64 14.36
C ARG A 139 9.51 -7.55 12.92
N THR A 140 10.82 -7.72 12.72
CA THR A 140 11.42 -7.87 11.39
C THR A 140 11.11 -9.25 10.83
N LEU A 141 11.19 -9.42 9.51
CA LEU A 141 11.15 -10.74 8.91
C LEU A 141 12.40 -11.54 9.23
N ASN A 142 12.35 -12.83 8.95
CA ASN A 142 13.50 -13.73 9.05
C ASN A 142 13.45 -14.72 7.89
N SER A 143 14.18 -14.44 6.83
CA SER A 143 14.23 -15.27 5.62
C SER A 143 14.78 -16.68 5.86
N ARG A 144 15.50 -16.86 6.98
CA ARG A 144 16.12 -18.14 7.38
C ARG A 144 15.37 -18.82 8.55
N GLY A 145 14.23 -18.28 8.96
CA GLY A 145 13.39 -18.88 9.99
C GLY A 145 12.61 -20.09 9.48
N ASP A 146 12.02 -20.83 10.41
CA ASP A 146 11.21 -22.02 10.10
C ASP A 146 9.70 -21.73 10.17
N ASN A 147 9.33 -20.55 10.66
CA ASN A 147 7.95 -20.13 10.88
C ASN A 147 7.58 -19.03 9.89
N CYS A 148 6.29 -19.02 9.52
CA CYS A 148 5.69 -17.95 8.74
C CYS A 148 4.20 -17.92 9.06
N ARG A 149 3.68 -16.77 9.49
CA ARG A 149 2.25 -16.57 9.66
C ARG A 149 1.87 -15.24 9.03
N PHE A 150 0.89 -15.25 8.13
CA PHE A 150 0.43 -14.04 7.48
C PHE A 150 -1.09 -14.04 7.30
N VAL A 151 -1.63 -12.84 7.13
CA VAL A 151 -3.02 -12.65 6.73
C VAL A 151 -3.10 -11.86 5.44
N ILE A 152 -4.13 -12.12 4.64
CA ILE A 152 -4.38 -11.38 3.40
C ILE A 152 -5.79 -10.82 3.44
N TRP A 153 -5.90 -9.52 3.16
CA TRP A 153 -7.14 -8.80 2.89
C TRP A 153 -7.19 -8.43 1.40
N ASN A 154 -8.37 -8.30 0.85
CA ASN A 154 -8.57 -7.86 -0.53
C ASN A 154 -9.92 -7.18 -0.68
N ASP A 155 -10.09 -6.38 -1.73
CA ASP A 155 -11.38 -5.80 -2.18
C ASP A 155 -12.17 -5.11 -1.05
N THR A 156 -11.52 -4.29 -0.24
CA THR A 156 -12.19 -3.58 0.86
C THR A 156 -12.96 -2.33 0.41
N HIS A 157 -12.58 -1.71 -0.72
CA HIS A 157 -13.26 -0.62 -1.38
C HIS A 157 -13.76 0.50 -0.44
N ASP A 158 -12.90 0.96 0.47
CA ASP A 158 -13.27 2.05 1.42
C ASP A 158 -14.47 1.70 2.34
N ARG A 159 -14.76 0.42 2.55
CA ARG A 159 -15.84 -0.01 3.44
C ARG A 159 -15.36 -0.03 4.89
N ALA A 160 -15.62 1.06 5.63
CA ALA A 160 -15.16 1.21 7.01
C ALA A 160 -15.62 0.07 7.93
N GLU A 161 -16.85 -0.45 7.74
CA GLU A 161 -17.38 -1.57 8.52
C GLU A 161 -16.62 -2.86 8.23
N THR A 162 -16.37 -3.16 6.95
CA THR A 162 -15.60 -4.34 6.55
C THR A 162 -14.16 -4.27 7.02
N LEU A 163 -13.53 -3.08 6.90
CA LEU A 163 -12.18 -2.84 7.41
C LEU A 163 -12.08 -3.06 8.93
N ALA A 164 -13.01 -2.50 9.69
CA ALA A 164 -13.05 -2.71 11.14
C ALA A 164 -13.22 -4.19 11.51
N ALA A 165 -14.11 -4.90 10.81
CA ALA A 165 -14.37 -6.31 11.06
C ALA A 165 -13.17 -7.20 10.69
N VAL A 166 -12.53 -6.98 9.52
CA VAL A 166 -11.38 -7.80 9.11
C VAL A 166 -10.15 -7.51 9.97
N HIS A 167 -9.93 -6.27 10.38
CA HIS A 167 -8.89 -5.93 11.35
C HIS A 167 -9.11 -6.66 12.67
N ALA A 168 -10.30 -6.54 13.27
CA ALA A 168 -10.63 -7.21 14.53
C ALA A 168 -10.55 -8.76 14.45
N ALA A 169 -10.86 -9.34 13.28
CA ALA A 169 -10.73 -10.78 13.06
C ALA A 169 -9.28 -11.24 12.97
N THR A 170 -8.41 -10.43 12.37
CA THR A 170 -7.03 -10.83 12.01
C THR A 170 -5.97 -10.36 12.99
N GLU A 171 -6.17 -9.25 13.72
CA GLU A 171 -5.22 -8.75 14.73
C GLU A 171 -4.93 -9.79 15.83
N LYS A 172 -5.98 -10.48 16.30
CA LYS A 172 -5.85 -11.55 17.31
C LYS A 172 -5.04 -12.76 16.84
N LEU A 173 -4.87 -12.94 15.53
CA LEU A 173 -4.08 -14.02 14.94
C LEU A 173 -2.57 -13.75 15.03
N ARG A 174 -2.17 -12.50 15.35
CA ARG A 174 -0.77 -12.06 15.48
C ARG A 174 0.08 -12.47 14.28
N PRO A 175 -0.28 -12.07 13.05
CA PRO A 175 0.50 -12.39 11.87
C PRO A 175 1.86 -11.66 11.89
N ASP A 176 2.86 -12.25 11.26
CA ASP A 176 4.18 -11.64 11.07
C ASP A 176 4.10 -10.47 10.08
N PHE A 177 3.19 -10.55 9.12
CA PHE A 177 2.87 -9.48 8.17
C PHE A 177 1.44 -9.59 7.63
N LEU A 178 0.93 -8.47 7.15
CA LEU A 178 -0.35 -8.34 6.44
C LEU A 178 -0.06 -8.10 4.95
N VAL A 179 -0.75 -8.83 4.07
CA VAL A 179 -0.84 -8.47 2.64
C VAL A 179 -2.20 -7.82 2.39
N TRP A 180 -2.22 -6.60 1.90
CA TRP A 180 -3.45 -5.99 1.41
C TRP A 180 -3.46 -6.10 -0.11
N ASN A 181 -4.23 -7.03 -0.63
CA ASN A 181 -4.16 -7.51 -2.00
C ASN A 181 -5.14 -6.77 -2.93
N GLY A 182 -4.98 -5.46 -3.00
CA GLY A 182 -5.63 -4.59 -3.96
C GLY A 182 -7.07 -4.19 -3.64
N ASP A 183 -7.53 -3.22 -4.42
CA ASP A 183 -8.84 -2.58 -4.33
C ASP A 183 -9.15 -2.07 -2.91
N ILE A 184 -8.19 -1.32 -2.38
CA ILE A 184 -8.32 -0.60 -1.11
C ILE A 184 -9.32 0.54 -1.28
N SER A 185 -9.24 1.22 -2.43
CA SER A 185 -10.06 2.36 -2.82
C SER A 185 -11.11 1.98 -3.88
N ASN A 186 -12.06 2.89 -4.15
CA ASN A 186 -12.85 2.88 -5.37
C ASN A 186 -12.17 3.67 -6.50
N ASP A 187 -11.49 4.74 -6.13
CA ASP A 187 -10.62 5.60 -6.94
C ASP A 187 -9.79 6.48 -6.02
N ILE A 188 -8.80 7.18 -6.58
CA ILE A 188 -7.93 8.11 -5.84
C ILE A 188 -7.98 9.48 -6.51
N SER A 189 -8.90 10.32 -6.05
CA SER A 189 -9.16 11.64 -6.63
C SER A 189 -8.36 12.77 -5.99
N SER A 190 -7.85 12.60 -4.76
CA SER A 190 -7.03 13.57 -4.04
C SER A 190 -6.01 12.93 -3.08
N GLU A 191 -4.99 13.70 -2.66
CA GLU A 191 -4.02 13.24 -1.67
C GLU A 191 -4.63 13.05 -0.27
N GLU A 192 -5.65 13.83 0.09
CA GLU A 192 -6.42 13.64 1.32
C GLU A 192 -7.10 12.26 1.33
N GLN A 193 -7.59 11.83 0.17
CA GLN A 193 -8.17 10.50 0.02
C GLN A 193 -7.12 9.40 0.19
N ILE A 194 -5.90 9.58 -0.32
CA ILE A 194 -4.80 8.63 -0.08
C ILE A 194 -4.53 8.51 1.43
N THR A 195 -4.38 9.63 2.14
CA THR A 195 -4.19 9.63 3.59
C THR A 195 -5.30 8.85 4.29
N ARG A 196 -6.57 9.13 3.93
CA ARG A 196 -7.73 8.51 4.55
C ARG A 196 -7.84 7.00 4.27
N LEU A 197 -7.45 6.55 3.08
CA LEU A 197 -7.62 5.16 2.67
C LEU A 197 -6.42 4.27 3.01
N PHE A 198 -5.21 4.79 2.90
CA PHE A 198 -3.99 4.01 3.04
C PHE A 198 -3.27 4.26 4.38
N LEU A 199 -3.40 5.44 4.99
CA LEU A 199 -2.74 5.72 6.26
C LEU A 199 -3.71 5.70 7.46
N SER A 200 -4.97 6.10 7.25
CA SER A 200 -5.97 6.23 8.32
C SER A 200 -7.30 5.55 7.96
N PRO A 201 -7.29 4.29 7.48
CA PRO A 201 -8.50 3.62 7.05
C PRO A 201 -9.47 3.43 8.21
N GLY A 202 -10.77 3.38 7.92
CA GLY A 202 -11.80 3.04 8.90
C GLY A 202 -11.86 3.96 10.12
N LYS A 203 -11.51 5.25 9.99
CA LYS A 203 -11.42 6.23 11.07
C LYS A 203 -10.22 5.96 12.02
N ASP A 204 -9.04 5.87 11.45
CA ASP A 204 -7.77 5.70 12.14
C ASP A 204 -7.58 4.34 12.84
N LEU A 205 -7.92 3.27 12.13
CA LEU A 205 -7.53 1.93 12.55
C LEU A 205 -6.00 1.80 12.48
N PRO A 206 -5.33 1.39 13.57
CA PRO A 206 -3.88 1.22 13.58
C PRO A 206 -3.46 -0.11 12.93
N TYR A 207 -4.04 -0.44 11.78
CA TYR A 207 -4.03 -1.76 11.15
C TYR A 207 -2.63 -2.30 10.81
N ALA A 208 -1.69 -1.39 10.54
CA ALA A 208 -0.32 -1.74 10.22
C ALA A 208 0.70 -1.08 11.17
N ALA A 209 0.26 -0.69 12.37
CA ALA A 209 1.13 -0.03 13.34
C ALA A 209 2.01 -1.01 14.14
N ASN A 210 1.64 -2.29 14.19
CA ASN A 210 2.42 -3.34 14.84
C ASN A 210 2.72 -4.50 13.90
N THR A 211 1.91 -4.68 12.85
CA THR A 211 2.04 -5.72 11.84
C THR A 211 2.41 -5.07 10.50
N PRO A 212 3.60 -5.32 9.94
CA PRO A 212 4.01 -4.71 8.70
C PRO A 212 3.08 -5.04 7.53
N LEU A 213 2.82 -4.02 6.69
CA LEU A 213 2.01 -4.12 5.49
C LEU A 213 2.88 -4.45 4.27
N MET A 214 2.45 -5.44 3.50
CA MET A 214 2.86 -5.71 2.13
C MET A 214 1.71 -5.30 1.20
N LEU A 215 1.92 -4.25 0.42
CA LEU A 215 0.89 -3.67 -0.43
C LEU A 215 0.93 -4.29 -1.82
N VAL A 216 -0.24 -4.73 -2.30
CA VAL A 216 -0.49 -5.06 -3.70
C VAL A 216 -1.52 -4.06 -4.23
N ARG A 217 -1.26 -3.40 -5.35
CA ARG A 217 -2.24 -2.49 -5.94
C ARG A 217 -3.32 -3.27 -6.70
N GLY A 218 -4.56 -2.85 -6.55
CA GLY A 218 -5.67 -3.28 -7.39
C GLY A 218 -5.91 -2.31 -8.56
N ASN A 219 -6.82 -2.67 -9.44
CA ASN A 219 -7.17 -1.83 -10.58
C ASN A 219 -7.89 -0.53 -10.16
N HIS A 220 -8.58 -0.52 -9.04
CA HIS A 220 -9.17 0.69 -8.48
C HIS A 220 -8.13 1.62 -7.85
N ASP A 221 -7.02 1.10 -7.34
CA ASP A 221 -5.96 1.89 -6.69
C ASP A 221 -5.08 2.65 -7.69
N VAL A 222 -5.25 2.42 -8.99
CA VAL A 222 -4.56 3.16 -10.06
C VAL A 222 -5.48 4.13 -10.81
N ARG A 223 -6.74 4.21 -10.42
CA ARG A 223 -7.75 5.13 -10.99
C ARG A 223 -7.78 6.46 -10.25
N GLY A 224 -8.15 7.51 -10.97
CA GLY A 224 -8.32 8.86 -10.42
C GLY A 224 -7.11 9.77 -10.61
N ALA A 225 -7.35 11.07 -10.48
CA ALA A 225 -6.36 12.10 -10.80
C ALA A 225 -5.11 12.03 -9.90
N ALA A 226 -5.30 11.66 -8.63
CA ALA A 226 -4.22 11.59 -7.63
C ALA A 226 -3.61 10.19 -7.46
N ALA A 227 -4.02 9.18 -8.23
CA ALA A 227 -3.45 7.83 -8.13
C ALA A 227 -1.92 7.80 -8.38
N ARG A 228 -1.41 8.77 -9.14
CA ARG A 228 0.02 8.93 -9.42
C ARG A 228 0.83 9.42 -8.21
N GLU A 229 0.15 9.99 -7.20
CA GLU A 229 0.76 10.43 -5.94
C GLU A 229 0.87 9.29 -4.90
N LEU A 230 0.23 8.14 -5.15
CA LEU A 230 0.25 7.00 -4.22
C LEU A 230 1.67 6.58 -3.78
N PRO A 231 2.71 6.59 -4.63
CA PRO A 231 4.08 6.26 -4.23
C PRO A 231 4.67 7.19 -3.14
N ARG A 232 4.14 8.39 -2.95
CA ARG A 232 4.55 9.28 -1.85
C ARG A 232 4.05 8.78 -0.49
N TYR A 233 2.97 8.01 -0.47
CA TYR A 233 2.26 7.53 0.72
C TYR A 233 2.48 6.05 1.00
N THR A 234 3.21 5.37 0.15
CA THR A 234 3.53 3.94 0.27
C THR A 234 5.04 3.73 0.12
N ASP A 235 5.52 2.57 0.53
CA ASP A 235 6.90 2.16 0.30
C ASP A 235 6.96 0.65 0.09
N THR A 236 7.73 0.23 -0.90
CA THR A 236 7.87 -1.17 -1.31
C THR A 236 9.33 -1.46 -1.66
N PRO A 237 9.78 -2.70 -1.63
CA PRO A 237 11.14 -3.06 -2.04
C PRO A 237 11.49 -2.52 -3.44
N GLY A 238 12.56 -1.74 -3.52
CA GLY A 238 13.01 -1.13 -4.79
C GLY A 238 12.11 -0.01 -5.32
N GLU A 239 11.19 0.51 -4.50
CA GLU A 239 10.22 1.56 -4.89
C GLU A 239 9.32 1.15 -6.07
N LEU A 240 9.17 -0.16 -6.32
CA LEU A 240 8.34 -0.70 -7.40
C LEU A 240 7.06 -1.28 -6.82
N PRO A 241 5.92 -1.22 -7.53
CA PRO A 241 4.67 -1.83 -7.08
C PRO A 241 4.65 -3.36 -7.26
N TYR A 242 5.72 -3.95 -7.75
CA TYR A 242 5.95 -5.39 -7.86
C TYR A 242 7.31 -5.73 -7.24
N TYR A 243 7.37 -6.77 -6.44
CA TYR A 243 8.56 -7.12 -5.66
C TYR A 243 8.47 -8.56 -5.14
N SER A 244 9.54 -9.05 -4.56
CA SER A 244 9.53 -10.29 -3.80
C SER A 244 10.14 -10.09 -2.42
N PHE A 245 9.79 -10.97 -1.50
CA PHE A 245 10.40 -11.08 -0.18
C PHE A 245 10.28 -12.51 0.31
N ARG A 246 11.10 -12.85 1.32
CA ARG A 246 11.06 -14.16 1.95
C ARG A 246 10.85 -14.03 3.45
N HIS A 247 9.99 -14.88 4.01
CA HIS A 247 9.86 -15.08 5.43
C HIS A 247 9.77 -16.58 5.74
N GLY A 248 10.74 -17.08 6.50
CA GLY A 248 10.86 -18.51 6.75
C GLY A 248 10.90 -19.34 5.46
N PRO A 249 10.08 -20.39 5.35
CA PRO A 249 10.04 -21.25 4.17
C PRO A 249 9.30 -20.64 2.97
N VAL A 250 8.65 -19.50 3.12
CA VAL A 250 7.79 -18.90 2.08
C VAL A 250 8.49 -17.73 1.39
N ALA A 251 8.69 -17.84 0.08
CA ALA A 251 8.94 -16.70 -0.78
C ALA A 251 7.61 -16.20 -1.35
N MET A 252 7.36 -14.92 -1.16
CA MET A 252 6.19 -14.24 -1.71
C MET A 252 6.61 -13.34 -2.86
N ILE A 253 5.92 -13.46 -3.98
CA ILE A 253 6.13 -12.65 -5.18
C ILE A 253 4.87 -11.81 -5.37
N VAL A 254 5.01 -10.51 -5.37
CA VAL A 254 3.94 -9.56 -5.64
C VAL A 254 4.04 -9.11 -7.09
N LEU A 255 2.95 -9.27 -7.84
CA LEU A 255 2.80 -8.79 -9.20
C LEU A 255 1.68 -7.75 -9.25
N ASP A 256 1.89 -6.70 -10.01
CA ASP A 256 0.92 -5.63 -10.19
C ASP A 256 0.19 -5.81 -11.52
N THR A 257 -1.06 -6.19 -11.45
CA THR A 257 -1.90 -6.46 -12.62
C THR A 257 -2.38 -5.20 -13.34
N GLY A 258 -2.25 -4.02 -12.70
CA GLY A 258 -2.76 -2.77 -13.26
C GLY A 258 -4.28 -2.81 -13.51
N GLU A 259 -4.72 -2.24 -14.62
CA GLU A 259 -6.13 -2.10 -14.97
C GLU A 259 -6.75 -3.35 -15.59
N ASP A 260 -8.07 -3.43 -15.49
CA ASP A 260 -8.93 -4.54 -15.93
C ASP A 260 -9.41 -4.46 -17.37
N LYS A 261 -9.08 -3.38 -18.10
CA LYS A 261 -9.42 -3.13 -19.50
C LYS A 261 -8.17 -2.83 -20.32
N PRO A 262 -8.19 -3.00 -21.65
CA PRO A 262 -7.08 -2.61 -22.52
C PRO A 262 -6.76 -1.11 -22.40
N ASP A 263 -5.48 -0.76 -22.60
CA ASP A 263 -4.98 0.62 -22.43
C ASP A 263 -5.68 1.63 -23.37
N ASP A 264 -6.15 1.18 -24.53
CA ASP A 264 -6.90 1.98 -25.52
C ASP A 264 -8.40 2.13 -25.20
N HIS A 265 -8.87 1.55 -24.08
CA HIS A 265 -10.25 1.68 -23.67
C HIS A 265 -10.61 3.17 -23.45
N PRO A 266 -11.71 3.68 -24.04
CA PRO A 266 -12.04 5.12 -24.02
C PRO A 266 -12.10 5.74 -22.61
N VAL A 267 -12.44 4.96 -21.59
CA VAL A 267 -12.54 5.44 -20.21
C VAL A 267 -11.21 5.95 -19.64
N TYR A 268 -10.08 5.51 -20.19
CA TYR A 268 -8.75 5.90 -19.73
C TYR A 268 -8.17 7.12 -20.45
N ALA A 269 -8.84 7.59 -21.51
CA ALA A 269 -8.41 8.78 -22.26
C ALA A 269 -6.95 8.75 -22.74
N GLY A 270 -6.39 7.57 -23.00
CA GLY A 270 -5.00 7.39 -23.43
C GLY A 270 -3.95 7.61 -22.33
N LEU A 271 -4.33 7.53 -21.05
CA LEU A 271 -3.42 7.77 -19.91
C LEU A 271 -2.83 6.50 -19.31
N ASN A 272 -3.15 5.31 -19.84
CA ASN A 272 -2.68 4.02 -19.36
C ASN A 272 -1.67 3.39 -20.32
N ASP A 273 -0.73 2.61 -19.77
CA ASP A 273 0.27 1.81 -20.50
C ASP A 273 0.57 0.52 -19.71
N PHE A 274 -0.49 -0.15 -19.22
CA PHE A 274 -0.34 -1.33 -18.36
C PHE A 274 0.12 -2.57 -19.12
N ARG A 275 -0.11 -2.66 -20.43
CA ARG A 275 0.41 -3.77 -21.22
C ARG A 275 1.93 -3.76 -21.26
N ALA A 276 2.54 -2.62 -21.55
CA ALA A 276 3.99 -2.47 -21.49
C ALA A 276 4.53 -2.66 -20.08
N PHE A 277 3.80 -2.18 -19.08
CA PHE A 277 4.14 -2.34 -17.68
C PHE A 277 4.13 -3.82 -17.23
N ARG A 278 3.15 -4.62 -17.65
CA ARG A 278 3.14 -6.08 -17.40
C ARG A 278 4.29 -6.79 -18.11
N ALA A 279 4.64 -6.36 -19.32
CA ALA A 279 5.79 -6.89 -20.05
C ALA A 279 7.13 -6.57 -19.37
N MET A 280 7.28 -5.38 -18.77
CA MET A 280 8.44 -5.06 -17.92
C MET A 280 8.51 -5.97 -16.69
N GLN A 281 7.39 -6.23 -16.03
CA GLN A 281 7.34 -7.15 -14.90
C GLN A 281 7.74 -8.58 -15.31
N ARG A 282 7.37 -9.03 -16.52
CA ARG A 282 7.85 -10.31 -17.05
C ARG A 282 9.38 -10.39 -17.09
N GLN A 283 10.03 -9.32 -17.56
CA GLN A 283 11.51 -9.27 -17.61
C GLN A 283 12.12 -9.28 -16.21
N TRP A 284 11.54 -8.53 -15.30
CA TRP A 284 11.93 -8.52 -13.89
C TRP A 284 11.72 -9.92 -13.26
N LEU A 285 10.54 -10.52 -13.43
CA LEU A 285 10.18 -11.83 -12.88
C LEU A 285 11.14 -12.92 -13.35
N ALA A 286 11.52 -12.92 -14.65
CA ALA A 286 12.49 -13.87 -15.21
C ALA A 286 13.88 -13.82 -14.54
N SER A 287 14.22 -12.66 -13.96
CA SER A 287 15.44 -12.47 -13.17
C SER A 287 15.20 -12.79 -11.70
N GLU A 288 14.05 -12.38 -11.17
CA GLU A 288 13.69 -12.49 -9.77
C GLU A 288 13.57 -13.94 -9.30
N ILE A 289 12.95 -14.80 -10.11
CA ILE A 289 12.79 -16.24 -9.79
C ILE A 289 14.13 -17.00 -9.69
N LYS A 290 15.23 -16.40 -10.14
CA LYS A 290 16.59 -16.97 -10.05
C LYS A 290 17.36 -16.51 -8.82
N LYS A 291 16.88 -15.48 -8.13
CA LYS A 291 17.54 -15.00 -6.91
C LYS A 291 17.47 -16.05 -5.80
N PRO A 292 18.52 -16.21 -4.99
CA PRO A 292 18.57 -17.24 -3.95
C PRO A 292 17.34 -17.21 -3.02
N GLU A 293 16.86 -16.03 -2.67
CA GLU A 293 15.72 -15.84 -1.78
C GLU A 293 14.44 -16.48 -2.31
N VAL A 294 14.24 -16.46 -3.63
CA VAL A 294 13.09 -17.07 -4.31
C VAL A 294 13.41 -18.50 -4.72
N ALA A 295 14.55 -18.73 -5.40
CA ALA A 295 14.91 -20.02 -5.98
C ALA A 295 15.05 -21.14 -4.94
N THR A 296 15.58 -20.82 -3.74
CA THR A 296 15.78 -21.78 -2.66
C THR A 296 14.64 -21.83 -1.63
N ALA A 297 13.60 -21.03 -1.81
CA ALA A 297 12.46 -21.09 -0.90
C ALA A 297 11.69 -22.41 -1.09
N PRO A 298 11.38 -23.13 -0.02
CA PRO A 298 10.58 -24.36 -0.12
C PRO A 298 9.20 -24.13 -0.75
N ILE A 299 8.58 -22.99 -0.47
CA ILE A 299 7.23 -22.67 -0.95
C ILE A 299 7.24 -21.31 -1.61
N ARG A 300 6.64 -21.19 -2.80
CA ARG A 300 6.49 -19.94 -3.54
C ARG A 300 5.02 -19.60 -3.70
N VAL A 301 4.64 -18.42 -3.21
CA VAL A 301 3.29 -17.88 -3.29
C VAL A 301 3.33 -16.58 -4.08
N VAL A 302 2.40 -16.41 -5.00
CA VAL A 302 2.20 -15.17 -5.74
C VAL A 302 0.98 -14.44 -5.21
N CYS A 303 1.08 -13.14 -4.98
CA CYS A 303 -0.04 -12.26 -4.75
C CYS A 303 -0.16 -11.28 -5.92
N CYS A 304 -1.31 -11.26 -6.55
CA CYS A 304 -1.68 -10.28 -7.57
C CYS A 304 -3.19 -10.02 -7.49
N HIS A 305 -3.61 -8.80 -7.80
CA HIS A 305 -5.01 -8.45 -7.57
C HIS A 305 -5.96 -9.13 -8.56
N ILE A 306 -5.73 -8.98 -9.87
CA ILE A 306 -6.55 -9.63 -10.89
C ILE A 306 -6.13 -11.10 -11.03
N PRO A 307 -7.09 -12.06 -10.98
CA PRO A 307 -6.77 -13.48 -11.10
C PRO A 307 -6.15 -13.83 -12.45
N LEU A 308 -5.20 -14.76 -12.45
CA LEU A 308 -4.61 -15.33 -13.67
C LEU A 308 -5.45 -16.49 -14.24
N ALA A 309 -6.34 -17.06 -13.43
CA ALA A 309 -7.32 -18.06 -13.85
C ALA A 309 -8.66 -17.79 -13.15
N TRP A 310 -9.75 -18.09 -13.85
CA TRP A 310 -11.12 -17.91 -13.36
C TRP A 310 -11.99 -19.11 -13.69
N SER A 311 -12.94 -19.45 -12.81
CA SER A 311 -13.78 -20.63 -12.95
C SER A 311 -14.89 -20.53 -14.00
N ARG A 312 -15.14 -19.33 -14.52
CA ARG A 312 -16.16 -19.05 -15.54
C ARG A 312 -15.48 -18.60 -16.82
N PRO A 313 -15.15 -19.51 -17.77
CA PRO A 313 -14.44 -19.14 -18.99
C PRO A 313 -15.08 -18.05 -19.79
N GLN A 314 -16.43 -17.95 -19.78
CA GLN A 314 -17.18 -16.89 -20.47
C GLN A 314 -17.01 -15.51 -19.80
N ASP A 315 -16.63 -15.47 -18.51
CA ASP A 315 -16.38 -14.25 -17.76
C ASP A 315 -14.88 -13.92 -17.69
N ALA A 316 -14.01 -14.86 -18.10
CA ALA A 316 -12.58 -14.68 -18.21
C ALA A 316 -12.27 -13.79 -19.43
N GLY A 317 -12.53 -12.49 -19.24
CA GLY A 317 -12.25 -11.49 -20.23
C GLY A 317 -10.76 -11.17 -20.36
N TRP A 318 -10.46 -10.12 -21.10
CA TRP A 318 -9.12 -9.59 -21.33
C TRP A 318 -8.31 -9.42 -20.01
N TRP A 319 -8.95 -9.00 -18.95
CA TRP A 319 -8.33 -8.74 -17.65
C TRP A 319 -7.61 -9.96 -17.05
N CYS A 320 -8.14 -11.16 -17.25
CA CYS A 320 -7.52 -12.41 -16.77
C CYS A 320 -6.45 -12.91 -17.74
N ALA A 321 -6.73 -12.88 -19.04
CA ALA A 321 -5.89 -13.44 -20.08
C ALA A 321 -4.53 -12.71 -20.18
N ASP A 322 -4.50 -11.37 -20.18
CA ASP A 322 -3.25 -10.64 -20.41
C ASP A 322 -2.21 -10.90 -19.31
N GLY A 323 -2.63 -10.93 -18.04
CA GLY A 323 -1.73 -11.30 -16.94
C GLY A 323 -1.25 -12.77 -17.04
N CYS A 324 -2.13 -13.68 -17.38
CA CYS A 324 -1.80 -15.08 -17.60
C CYS A 324 -0.77 -15.23 -18.75
N ASP A 325 -1.02 -14.62 -19.91
CA ASP A 325 -0.13 -14.65 -21.07
C ASP A 325 1.26 -14.10 -20.77
N GLN A 326 1.36 -13.10 -19.91
CA GLN A 326 2.63 -12.48 -19.54
C GLN A 326 3.46 -13.34 -18.56
N TRP A 327 2.84 -14.04 -17.63
CA TRP A 327 3.58 -14.55 -16.46
C TRP A 327 3.46 -16.06 -16.23
N HIS A 328 2.46 -16.74 -16.76
CA HIS A 328 2.14 -18.12 -16.42
C HIS A 328 3.33 -19.07 -16.57
N ASP A 329 4.03 -19.03 -17.69
CA ASP A 329 5.18 -19.91 -17.98
C ASP A 329 6.33 -19.72 -16.97
N LEU A 330 6.58 -18.46 -16.54
CA LEU A 330 7.59 -18.14 -15.52
C LEU A 330 7.16 -18.62 -14.14
N LEU A 331 5.87 -18.54 -13.81
CA LEU A 331 5.35 -19.08 -12.54
C LEU A 331 5.47 -20.59 -12.47
N VAL A 332 5.19 -21.28 -13.58
CA VAL A 332 5.40 -22.74 -13.71
C VAL A 332 6.88 -23.07 -13.58
N GLN A 333 7.75 -22.36 -14.29
CA GLN A 333 9.21 -22.53 -14.21
C GLN A 333 9.73 -22.31 -12.78
N ALA A 334 9.19 -21.34 -12.07
CA ALA A 334 9.56 -21.05 -10.69
C ALA A 334 9.04 -22.09 -9.68
N GLY A 335 8.18 -23.03 -10.09
CA GLY A 335 7.52 -23.95 -9.17
C GLY A 335 6.62 -23.24 -8.18
N VAL A 336 5.87 -22.22 -8.61
CA VAL A 336 4.86 -21.55 -7.78
C VAL A 336 3.81 -22.58 -7.35
N SER A 337 3.46 -22.58 -6.08
CA SER A 337 2.48 -23.50 -5.49
C SER A 337 1.07 -22.90 -5.41
N LEU A 338 0.99 -21.57 -5.29
CA LEU A 338 -0.26 -20.86 -5.07
C LEU A 338 -0.21 -19.43 -5.63
N VAL A 339 -1.28 -19.04 -6.32
CA VAL A 339 -1.56 -17.65 -6.68
C VAL A 339 -2.79 -17.18 -5.88
N ILE A 340 -2.70 -16.02 -5.24
CA ILE A 340 -3.77 -15.41 -4.43
C ILE A 340 -4.19 -14.10 -5.09
N SER A 341 -5.49 -13.94 -5.30
CA SER A 341 -6.08 -12.79 -6.00
C SER A 341 -7.38 -12.31 -5.33
N GLY A 342 -7.90 -11.20 -5.81
CA GLY A 342 -9.19 -10.60 -5.45
C GLY A 342 -10.04 -10.30 -6.68
N HIS A 343 -10.46 -9.02 -6.86
CA HIS A 343 -11.07 -8.44 -8.05
C HIS A 343 -12.50 -8.88 -8.34
N THR A 344 -12.79 -10.16 -8.28
CA THR A 344 -14.07 -10.70 -8.75
C THR A 344 -15.21 -10.53 -7.75
N HIS A 345 -14.90 -10.11 -6.52
CA HIS A 345 -15.81 -10.02 -5.38
C HIS A 345 -16.52 -11.35 -5.04
N GLN A 346 -16.04 -12.45 -5.59
CA GLN A 346 -16.56 -13.81 -5.37
C GLN A 346 -15.39 -14.71 -5.03
N TRP A 347 -15.44 -15.27 -3.82
CA TRP A 347 -14.40 -16.22 -3.43
C TRP A 347 -14.42 -17.48 -4.32
N ALA A 348 -13.26 -17.98 -4.64
CA ALA A 348 -13.11 -19.22 -5.38
C ALA A 348 -11.78 -19.90 -5.04
N HIS A 349 -11.76 -21.21 -5.18
CA HIS A 349 -10.57 -22.03 -5.14
C HIS A 349 -10.54 -22.90 -6.40
N LEU A 350 -9.53 -22.72 -7.21
CA LEU A 350 -9.24 -23.53 -8.39
C LEU A 350 -8.01 -24.40 -8.06
N PRO A 351 -8.16 -25.72 -7.91
CA PRO A 351 -7.02 -26.62 -7.73
C PRO A 351 -6.15 -26.68 -8.98
N PRO A 352 -4.90 -27.22 -8.90
CA PRO A 352 -4.07 -27.46 -10.07
C PRO A 352 -4.82 -28.25 -11.14
N GLU A 353 -4.74 -27.80 -12.39
CA GLU A 353 -5.46 -28.41 -13.51
C GLU A 353 -4.72 -28.14 -14.84
N GLY A 354 -4.60 -29.15 -15.71
CA GLY A 354 -3.99 -29.03 -17.02
C GLY A 354 -2.54 -28.56 -16.96
N ASP A 355 -2.24 -27.45 -17.63
CA ASP A 355 -0.93 -26.81 -17.66
C ASP A 355 -0.66 -25.87 -16.47
N ARG A 356 -1.66 -25.68 -15.61
CA ARG A 356 -1.57 -24.85 -14.40
C ARG A 356 -1.30 -25.74 -13.16
N PRO A 357 -0.03 -25.94 -12.76
CA PRO A 357 0.34 -26.82 -11.65
C PRO A 357 0.19 -26.18 -10.27
N TYR A 358 -0.31 -24.96 -10.18
CA TYR A 358 -0.52 -24.21 -8.94
C TYR A 358 -2.01 -23.99 -8.63
N HIS A 359 -2.32 -23.84 -7.36
CA HIS A 359 -3.64 -23.39 -6.92
C HIS A 359 -3.87 -21.93 -7.27
N GLN A 360 -5.10 -21.57 -7.65
CA GLN A 360 -5.56 -20.18 -7.69
C GLN A 360 -6.62 -19.99 -6.60
N LEU A 361 -6.37 -19.07 -5.66
CA LEU A 361 -7.29 -18.71 -4.61
C LEU A 361 -7.75 -17.26 -4.82
N ILE A 362 -9.05 -17.01 -4.76
CA ILE A 362 -9.64 -15.70 -5.02
C ILE A 362 -10.45 -15.27 -3.82
N GLY A 363 -10.21 -14.06 -3.32
CA GLY A 363 -10.91 -13.50 -2.17
C GLY A 363 -12.32 -13.03 -2.48
N GLY A 364 -13.08 -12.76 -1.43
CA GLY A 364 -14.43 -12.20 -1.52
C GLY A 364 -14.45 -10.69 -1.73
N GLY A 365 -15.63 -10.11 -1.84
CA GLY A 365 -15.84 -8.70 -2.14
C GLY A 365 -16.00 -7.79 -0.91
N PRO A 366 -16.30 -6.49 -1.15
CA PRO A 366 -16.25 -5.45 -0.13
C PRO A 366 -17.42 -5.49 0.87
N ALA A 367 -18.54 -6.09 0.50
CA ALA A 367 -19.68 -6.19 1.41
C ALA A 367 -19.37 -7.18 2.53
N LEU A 368 -19.69 -6.84 3.79
CA LEU A 368 -19.38 -7.64 4.97
C LEU A 368 -19.81 -9.11 4.84
N ALA A 369 -20.97 -9.37 4.22
CA ALA A 369 -21.47 -10.72 3.97
C ALA A 369 -20.68 -11.52 2.93
N GLN A 370 -19.95 -10.83 2.05
CA GLN A 370 -19.14 -11.44 0.98
C GLN A 370 -17.65 -11.45 1.32
N ALA A 371 -17.23 -10.59 2.24
CA ALA A 371 -15.85 -10.43 2.62
C ALA A 371 -15.22 -11.72 3.16
N THR A 372 -13.96 -11.90 2.81
CA THR A 372 -13.13 -13.00 3.30
C THR A 372 -11.80 -12.46 3.80
N TYR A 373 -11.11 -13.26 4.58
CA TYR A 373 -9.69 -13.12 4.83
C TYR A 373 -9.00 -14.46 4.63
N ILE A 374 -7.71 -14.42 4.36
CA ILE A 374 -6.91 -15.63 4.17
C ILE A 374 -5.85 -15.65 5.27
N LEU A 375 -5.76 -16.77 5.99
CA LEU A 375 -4.69 -17.06 6.93
C LEU A 375 -3.72 -18.05 6.28
N GLY A 376 -2.41 -17.70 6.26
CA GLY A 376 -1.33 -18.61 5.93
C GLY A 376 -0.48 -18.89 7.16
N GLU A 377 -0.21 -20.16 7.45
CA GLU A 377 0.59 -20.55 8.60
C GLU A 377 1.47 -21.76 8.29
N CYS A 378 2.77 -21.63 8.55
CA CYS A 378 3.69 -22.75 8.46
C CYS A 378 3.61 -23.61 9.72
N ALA A 379 3.29 -24.89 9.55
CA ALA A 379 3.21 -25.86 10.61
C ALA A 379 3.62 -27.26 10.11
N GLY A 380 4.51 -27.94 10.84
CA GLY A 380 4.90 -29.33 10.52
C GLY A 380 5.50 -29.51 9.13
N GLY A 381 6.30 -28.55 8.63
CA GLY A 381 6.91 -28.61 7.30
C GLY A 381 5.93 -28.35 6.14
N LYS A 382 4.79 -27.76 6.40
CA LYS A 382 3.78 -27.40 5.39
C LYS A 382 3.34 -25.95 5.60
N LEU A 383 2.93 -25.30 4.52
CA LEU A 383 2.13 -24.06 4.60
C LEU A 383 0.64 -24.44 4.52
N ILE A 384 -0.09 -24.12 5.55
CA ILE A 384 -1.54 -24.28 5.60
C ILE A 384 -2.16 -22.93 5.24
N ILE A 385 -2.97 -22.90 4.21
CA ILE A 385 -3.77 -21.74 3.78
C ILE A 385 -5.21 -22.02 4.14
N ASP A 386 -5.83 -21.11 4.88
CA ASP A 386 -7.24 -21.19 5.28
C ASP A 386 -7.97 -19.90 4.88
N GLN A 387 -8.74 -19.97 3.81
CA GLN A 387 -9.62 -18.87 3.42
C GLN A 387 -10.90 -18.93 4.21
N ARG A 388 -11.25 -17.86 4.89
CA ARG A 388 -12.37 -17.80 5.81
C ARG A 388 -13.35 -16.70 5.46
N ARG A 389 -14.63 -16.97 5.68
CA ARG A 389 -15.69 -15.96 5.57
C ARG A 389 -15.59 -15.01 6.78
N LEU A 390 -15.54 -13.71 6.52
CA LEU A 390 -15.34 -12.73 7.58
C LEU A 390 -16.43 -12.77 8.66
N GLN A 391 -17.69 -12.82 8.26
CA GLN A 391 -18.83 -12.71 9.17
C GLN A 391 -19.00 -13.90 10.11
N THR A 392 -18.71 -15.11 9.64
CA THR A 392 -18.99 -16.35 10.36
C THR A 392 -17.75 -17.10 10.83
N ASP A 393 -16.57 -16.63 10.40
CA ASP A 393 -15.29 -17.30 10.62
C ASP A 393 -15.23 -18.74 10.07
N ALA A 394 -16.15 -19.10 9.19
CA ALA A 394 -16.21 -20.43 8.58
C ALA A 394 -15.12 -20.57 7.52
N SER A 395 -14.39 -21.69 7.54
CA SER A 395 -13.45 -22.07 6.50
C SER A 395 -14.18 -22.36 5.19
N LEU A 396 -13.78 -21.69 4.12
CA LEU A 396 -14.31 -21.82 2.76
C LEU A 396 -13.43 -22.72 1.89
N ALA A 397 -12.13 -22.62 2.07
CA ALA A 397 -11.13 -23.44 1.39
C ALA A 397 -9.92 -23.61 2.32
N LYS A 398 -9.42 -24.84 2.38
CA LYS A 398 -8.19 -25.16 3.10
C LYS A 398 -7.23 -25.90 2.18
N ILE A 399 -6.00 -25.38 2.05
CA ILE A 399 -4.96 -25.90 1.16
C ILE A 399 -3.74 -26.22 2.03
N GLU A 400 -3.14 -27.39 1.84
CA GLU A 400 -1.86 -27.76 2.43
C GLU A 400 -0.80 -27.84 1.35
N LEU A 401 0.22 -26.98 1.46
CA LEU A 401 1.34 -26.93 0.54
C LEU A 401 2.58 -27.51 1.24
N PRO A 402 3.10 -28.66 0.82
CA PRO A 402 4.30 -29.23 1.42
C PRO A 402 5.50 -28.30 1.14
N ALA A 403 6.39 -28.15 2.12
CA ALA A 403 7.72 -27.62 1.87
C ALA A 403 8.52 -28.66 1.09
N ALA A 404 8.91 -28.30 -0.15
CA ALA A 404 9.66 -29.18 -1.03
C ALA A 404 11.16 -29.24 -0.65
#